data_a000a8ce9d5e897a1073c76e03af8907
#
_entry.id   a000a8ce9d5e897a1073c76e03af8907
#
_cell.length_a   1.000
_cell.length_b   1.000
_cell.length_c   1.000
_cell.angle_alpha   90.00
_cell.angle_beta   90.00
_cell.angle_gamma   90.00
#
_symmetry.space_group_name_H-M   'P 1'
#
loop_
_entity.id
_entity.type
_entity.pdbx_description
1 polymer ?
#
loop_
_entity_poly.entity_id
_entity_poly.type
_entity_poly.pdbx_seq_one_letter_code
_entity_poly.pdbx_strand_id
1 'polypeptide(L)'
;GGRYGLFRQHDIGSLNMSHFTANPSTGGLPGRLSYLRQLEAEAIFILREVVAQFENPCMFYSIGKDSTVMLHLARKAFAPGPVPFPLLHVDTTWEFREMAQFRDQLRDRLGLKILVHVNQDGVQAGINPFEHGSRYTDIMKTEALKQALQKYGFDACFGGGRRDEEKSRAKERIFSFRDAQQRWDPKNQRPELWSIYNGRINPGENIRVFPISNWTELDVWHYILMEQIDIVPLYFAQIRPVVEYQGALICVDDERILPHLTATQRSGIQPRQVRFRTLGCYPLTGAMPSRADTLPGIVAEMQSSTSSERQNRLIDHDQAGSMEKKKREGYF
;
A
#
# COMPACT_ATOMS: atom_id res chain seq x y z
N GLY A 1 -55.41 -17.72 35.80
CA GLY A 1 -54.43 -18.62 36.34
C GLY A 1 -53.27 -18.77 35.36
N GLY A 2 -52.17 -18.12 35.57
CA GLY A 2 -50.94 -18.26 34.76
C GLY A 2 -49.74 -18.21 35.69
N ARG A 3 -49.05 -19.32 35.77
CA ARG A 3 -47.87 -19.51 36.62
C ARG A 3 -46.65 -18.85 35.96
N TYR A 4 -45.99 -17.94 36.67
CA TYR A 4 -44.63 -17.48 36.34
C TYR A 4 -43.61 -18.47 36.91
N GLY A 5 -42.80 -19.09 36.04
CA GLY A 5 -41.68 -19.93 36.43
C GLY A 5 -40.45 -19.09 36.78
N LEU A 6 -39.93 -19.33 37.98
CA LEU A 6 -38.68 -18.77 38.50
C LEU A 6 -37.48 -19.35 37.74
N PHE A 7 -36.67 -18.49 37.10
CA PHE A 7 -35.32 -18.86 36.66
C PHE A 7 -34.34 -18.71 37.83
N ARG A 8 -33.66 -19.80 38.13
CA ARG A 8 -32.59 -19.88 39.15
C ARG A 8 -31.35 -19.09 38.64
N GLN A 9 -30.83 -18.24 39.52
CA GLN A 9 -29.46 -17.70 39.41
C GLN A 9 -28.47 -18.85 39.44
N HIS A 10 -27.65 -18.97 38.39
CA HIS A 10 -26.42 -19.74 38.42
C HIS A 10 -25.25 -18.79 38.64
N ASP A 11 -24.41 -19.18 39.60
CA ASP A 11 -23.20 -18.53 40.06
C ASP A 11 -22.28 -18.11 38.91
N ILE A 12 -22.01 -16.81 38.82
CA ILE A 12 -20.90 -16.28 38.04
C ILE A 12 -19.67 -16.38 38.94
N GLY A 13 -18.89 -17.42 38.71
CA GLY A 13 -17.58 -17.59 39.35
C GLY A 13 -16.67 -16.38 39.03
N SER A 14 -16.16 -15.79 40.11
CA SER A 14 -15.19 -14.69 40.09
C SER A 14 -13.93 -15.12 39.32
N LEU A 15 -13.76 -14.57 38.09
CA LEU A 15 -12.49 -14.63 37.37
C LEU A 15 -11.52 -13.67 38.04
N ASN A 16 -10.57 -14.25 38.73
CA ASN A 16 -9.45 -13.59 39.39
C ASN A 16 -8.57 -12.91 38.36
N MET A 17 -8.67 -11.58 38.22
CA MET A 17 -7.78 -10.72 37.44
C MET A 17 -6.50 -10.44 38.26
N SER A 18 -5.63 -11.41 38.38
CA SER A 18 -4.30 -11.19 38.96
C SER A 18 -3.22 -11.72 38.01
N HIS A 19 -2.31 -10.81 37.66
CA HIS A 19 -0.98 -11.01 37.05
C HIS A 19 -0.91 -11.26 35.54
N PHE A 20 -1.06 -10.19 34.77
CA PHE A 20 -0.27 -10.02 33.57
C PHE A 20 0.77 -8.91 33.80
N THR A 21 1.85 -9.23 34.47
CA THR A 21 3.08 -8.44 34.38
C THR A 21 3.78 -8.85 33.09
N ALA A 22 3.68 -8.02 32.06
CA ALA A 22 4.45 -8.18 30.84
C ALA A 22 5.94 -8.02 31.17
N ASN A 23 6.70 -9.10 31.04
CA ASN A 23 8.15 -9.11 31.16
C ASN A 23 8.75 -8.59 29.82
N PRO A 24 9.47 -7.44 29.76
CA PRO A 24 9.86 -6.82 28.51
C PRO A 24 11.09 -7.44 27.82
N SER A 25 11.53 -8.62 28.23
CA SER A 25 12.83 -9.17 27.78
C SER A 25 12.82 -10.48 26.98
N THR A 26 11.64 -10.91 26.46
CA THR A 26 11.59 -12.04 25.52
C THR A 26 10.73 -11.69 24.33
N GLY A 27 11.30 -10.96 23.34
CA GLY A 27 10.71 -10.75 22.02
C GLY A 27 10.65 -12.06 21.22
N GLY A 28 10.11 -13.13 21.83
CA GLY A 28 9.91 -14.42 21.20
C GLY A 28 8.67 -14.44 20.31
N LEU A 29 8.69 -15.28 19.28
CA LEU A 29 7.65 -15.55 18.28
C LEU A 29 6.19 -15.49 18.78
N PRO A 30 5.79 -16.02 19.97
CA PRO A 30 4.39 -15.98 20.40
C PRO A 30 3.81 -14.58 20.63
N GLY A 31 4.57 -13.66 21.22
CA GLY A 31 4.09 -12.28 21.46
C GLY A 31 3.92 -11.50 20.18
N ARG A 32 4.79 -11.69 19.20
CA ARG A 32 4.68 -11.05 17.89
C ARG A 32 3.52 -11.58 17.05
N LEU A 33 3.27 -12.87 17.10
CA LEU A 33 2.10 -13.47 16.45
C LEU A 33 0.79 -12.91 17.01
N SER A 34 0.67 -12.75 18.34
CA SER A 34 -0.48 -12.12 18.97
C SER A 34 -0.67 -10.66 18.51
N TYR A 35 0.41 -9.90 18.42
CA TYR A 35 0.39 -8.52 17.93
C TYR A 35 -0.05 -8.42 16.47
N LEU A 36 0.50 -9.25 15.57
CA LEU A 36 0.08 -9.28 14.17
C LEU A 36 -1.39 -9.67 14.00
N ARG A 37 -1.91 -10.56 14.85
CA ARG A 37 -3.34 -10.90 14.85
C ARG A 37 -4.23 -9.75 15.32
N GLN A 38 -3.75 -8.90 16.22
CA GLN A 38 -4.46 -7.66 16.61
C GLN A 38 -4.49 -6.67 15.45
N LEU A 39 -3.36 -6.44 14.77
CA LEU A 39 -3.30 -5.59 13.59
C LEU A 39 -4.19 -6.11 12.45
N GLU A 40 -4.23 -7.42 12.22
CA GLU A 40 -5.14 -8.07 11.27
C GLU A 40 -6.60 -7.80 11.62
N ALA A 41 -6.99 -8.01 12.88
CA ALA A 41 -8.36 -7.82 13.34
C ALA A 41 -8.82 -6.35 13.19
N GLU A 42 -7.95 -5.39 13.52
CA GLU A 42 -8.20 -3.96 13.31
C GLU A 42 -8.42 -3.64 11.82
N ALA A 43 -7.53 -4.11 10.95
CA ALA A 43 -7.63 -3.88 9.51
C ALA A 43 -8.90 -4.50 8.91
N ILE A 44 -9.26 -5.72 9.30
CA ILE A 44 -10.49 -6.40 8.88
C ILE A 44 -11.73 -5.63 9.36
N PHE A 45 -11.73 -5.13 10.60
CA PHE A 45 -12.81 -4.30 11.13
C PHE A 45 -13.00 -3.04 10.27
N ILE A 46 -11.91 -2.29 9.98
CA ILE A 46 -11.95 -1.09 9.16
C ILE A 46 -12.50 -1.39 7.76
N LEU A 47 -12.06 -2.48 7.12
CA LEU A 47 -12.54 -2.88 5.80
C LEU A 47 -14.06 -3.13 5.80
N ARG A 48 -14.58 -3.80 6.81
CA ARG A 48 -16.02 -4.08 6.96
C ARG A 48 -16.83 -2.82 7.25
N GLU A 49 -16.31 -1.92 8.12
CA GLU A 49 -16.94 -0.64 8.43
C GLU A 49 -17.14 0.23 7.18
N VAL A 50 -16.14 0.29 6.32
CA VAL A 50 -16.24 1.07 5.06
C VAL A 50 -17.30 0.48 4.14
N VAL A 51 -17.31 -0.84 3.95
CA VAL A 51 -18.32 -1.48 3.08
C VAL A 51 -19.73 -1.32 3.64
N ALA A 52 -19.88 -1.19 4.96
CA ALA A 52 -21.18 -0.95 5.59
C ALA A 52 -21.64 0.52 5.48
N GLN A 53 -20.72 1.48 5.36
CA GLN A 53 -21.03 2.93 5.39
C GLN A 53 -21.06 3.58 4.00
N PHE A 54 -20.45 2.97 2.98
CA PHE A 54 -20.27 3.57 1.65
C PHE A 54 -20.90 2.71 0.55
N GLU A 55 -21.40 3.38 -0.49
CA GLU A 55 -22.13 2.71 -1.57
C GLU A 55 -21.22 2.17 -2.67
N ASN A 56 -20.11 2.86 -2.94
CA ASN A 56 -19.23 2.54 -4.06
C ASN A 56 -17.74 2.57 -3.67
N PRO A 57 -17.31 1.69 -2.75
CA PRO A 57 -15.91 1.61 -2.37
C PRO A 57 -15.03 0.97 -3.46
N CYS A 58 -13.73 1.31 -3.47
CA CYS A 58 -12.71 0.60 -4.25
C CYS A 58 -11.42 0.44 -3.44
N MET A 59 -10.53 -0.42 -3.90
CA MET A 59 -9.19 -0.56 -3.31
C MET A 59 -8.13 -0.20 -4.35
N PHE A 60 -7.24 0.73 -4.01
CA PHE A 60 -6.08 1.03 -4.84
C PHE A 60 -5.11 -0.14 -4.82
N TYR A 61 -4.76 -0.62 -5.99
CA TYR A 61 -3.89 -1.77 -6.14
C TYR A 61 -2.66 -1.42 -6.96
N SER A 62 -1.58 -1.08 -6.27
CA SER A 62 -0.30 -0.71 -6.89
C SER A 62 0.64 -1.91 -7.12
N ILE A 63 0.18 -3.14 -6.86
CA ILE A 63 0.96 -4.39 -6.96
C ILE A 63 2.14 -4.45 -5.97
N GLY A 64 2.33 -3.40 -5.16
CA GLY A 64 3.31 -3.38 -4.08
C GLY A 64 2.93 -4.28 -2.91
N LYS A 65 3.89 -4.54 -2.02
CA LYS A 65 3.69 -5.40 -0.82
C LYS A 65 2.51 -4.97 0.04
N ASP A 66 2.37 -3.66 0.26
CA ASP A 66 1.33 -3.09 1.12
C ASP A 66 -0.08 -3.29 0.51
N SER A 67 -0.25 -3.01 -0.78
CA SER A 67 -1.52 -3.24 -1.48
C SER A 67 -1.85 -4.75 -1.62
N THR A 68 -0.84 -5.61 -1.70
CA THR A 68 -1.03 -7.06 -1.73
C THR A 68 -1.46 -7.61 -0.37
N VAL A 69 -0.89 -7.10 0.73
CA VAL A 69 -1.37 -7.39 2.10
C VAL A 69 -2.80 -6.90 2.29
N MET A 70 -3.12 -5.70 1.81
CA MET A 70 -4.49 -5.15 1.84
C MET A 70 -5.50 -6.05 1.12
N LEU A 71 -5.14 -6.56 -0.06
CA LEU A 71 -5.97 -7.50 -0.80
C LEU A 71 -6.16 -8.81 -0.03
N HIS A 72 -5.11 -9.35 0.60
CA HIS A 72 -5.20 -10.54 1.43
C HIS A 72 -6.16 -10.32 2.62
N LEU A 73 -6.03 -9.19 3.32
CA LEU A 73 -6.93 -8.79 4.41
C LEU A 73 -8.38 -8.64 3.95
N ALA A 74 -8.61 -8.04 2.78
CA ALA A 74 -9.95 -7.92 2.21
C ALA A 74 -10.57 -9.30 1.90
N ARG A 75 -9.80 -10.21 1.34
CA ARG A 75 -10.27 -11.58 1.11
C ARG A 75 -10.64 -12.29 2.42
N LYS A 76 -9.86 -12.10 3.49
CA LYS A 76 -10.19 -12.63 4.83
C LYS A 76 -11.43 -11.95 5.41
N ALA A 77 -11.54 -10.63 5.24
CA ALA A 77 -12.65 -9.85 5.78
C ALA A 77 -14.02 -10.29 5.26
N PHE A 78 -14.09 -10.71 3.99
CA PHE A 78 -15.34 -11.06 3.32
C PHE A 78 -15.51 -12.54 3.02
N ALA A 79 -14.55 -13.39 3.44
CA ALA A 79 -14.69 -14.85 3.28
C ALA A 79 -15.95 -15.39 3.95
N PRO A 80 -16.65 -16.37 3.35
CA PRO A 80 -16.33 -17.10 2.13
C PRO A 80 -16.74 -16.40 0.83
N GLY A 81 -17.37 -15.22 0.89
CA GLY A 81 -17.77 -14.45 -0.28
C GLY A 81 -16.59 -13.78 -0.99
N PRO A 82 -16.81 -13.28 -2.22
CA PRO A 82 -15.82 -12.49 -2.93
C PRO A 82 -15.61 -11.12 -2.27
N VAL A 83 -14.50 -10.46 -2.61
CA VAL A 83 -14.28 -9.04 -2.23
C VAL A 83 -15.37 -8.18 -2.88
N PRO A 84 -16.17 -7.40 -2.11
CA PRO A 84 -17.37 -6.75 -2.61
C PRO A 84 -17.11 -5.44 -3.38
N PHE A 85 -15.88 -5.11 -3.69
CA PHE A 85 -15.47 -3.89 -4.41
C PHE A 85 -14.37 -4.19 -5.43
N PRO A 86 -14.24 -3.36 -6.49
CA PRO A 86 -13.19 -3.51 -7.47
C PRO A 86 -11.84 -3.04 -6.92
N LEU A 87 -10.77 -3.59 -7.47
CA LEU A 87 -9.43 -3.03 -7.36
C LEU A 87 -9.23 -1.98 -8.46
N LEU A 88 -8.65 -0.83 -8.13
CA LEU A 88 -8.28 0.20 -9.08
C LEU A 88 -6.76 0.26 -9.22
N HIS A 89 -6.28 -0.02 -10.40
CA HIS A 89 -4.88 0.09 -10.78
C HIS A 89 -4.70 1.27 -11.75
N VAL A 90 -3.86 2.24 -11.38
CA VAL A 90 -3.45 3.34 -12.27
C VAL A 90 -2.16 2.94 -12.96
N ASP A 91 -2.24 2.58 -14.23
CA ASP A 91 -1.10 2.22 -15.04
C ASP A 91 -0.44 3.49 -15.62
N THR A 92 0.78 3.72 -15.23
CA THR A 92 1.57 4.89 -15.65
C THR A 92 2.34 4.67 -16.94
N THR A 93 2.19 3.51 -17.58
CA THR A 93 2.88 3.04 -18.80
C THR A 93 4.37 2.73 -18.65
N TRP A 94 4.98 3.05 -17.52
CA TRP A 94 6.38 2.78 -17.18
C TRP A 94 6.51 1.88 -15.95
N GLU A 95 5.66 0.88 -15.85
CA GLU A 95 5.74 -0.14 -14.82
C GLU A 95 6.65 -1.29 -15.23
N PHE A 96 7.18 -2.01 -14.25
CA PHE A 96 7.92 -3.24 -14.51
C PHE A 96 7.01 -4.28 -15.18
N ARG A 97 7.51 -4.97 -16.19
CA ARG A 97 6.77 -6.04 -16.89
C ARG A 97 6.29 -7.14 -15.92
N GLU A 98 7.14 -7.49 -14.94
CA GLU A 98 6.78 -8.48 -13.92
C GLU A 98 5.59 -8.03 -13.06
N MET A 99 5.42 -6.72 -12.82
CA MET A 99 4.25 -6.22 -12.09
C MET A 99 2.95 -6.44 -12.87
N ALA A 100 2.93 -6.10 -14.14
CA ALA A 100 1.76 -6.31 -15.00
C ALA A 100 1.41 -7.81 -15.11
N GLN A 101 2.41 -8.66 -15.32
CA GLN A 101 2.23 -10.10 -15.38
C GLN A 101 1.68 -10.68 -14.07
N PHE A 102 2.24 -10.26 -12.91
CA PHE A 102 1.78 -10.70 -11.60
C PHE A 102 0.33 -10.26 -11.33
N ARG A 103 -0.03 -9.00 -11.67
CA ARG A 103 -1.39 -8.47 -11.57
C ARG A 103 -2.37 -9.34 -12.35
N ASP A 104 -2.06 -9.65 -13.60
CA ASP A 104 -2.97 -10.38 -14.46
C ASP A 104 -3.11 -11.84 -14.03
N GLN A 105 -2.01 -12.49 -13.63
CA GLN A 105 -2.05 -13.84 -13.06
C GLN A 105 -2.87 -13.89 -11.76
N LEU A 106 -2.71 -12.88 -10.89
CA LEU A 106 -3.45 -12.81 -9.62
C LEU A 106 -4.95 -12.57 -9.88
N ARG A 107 -5.29 -11.67 -10.83
CA ARG A 107 -6.66 -11.43 -11.26
C ARG A 107 -7.33 -12.74 -11.70
N ASP A 108 -6.70 -13.47 -12.59
CA ASP A 108 -7.28 -14.68 -13.18
C ASP A 108 -7.39 -15.81 -12.15
N ARG A 109 -6.37 -16.00 -11.33
CA ARG A 109 -6.35 -17.03 -10.27
C ARG A 109 -7.40 -16.80 -9.20
N LEU A 110 -7.64 -15.54 -8.81
CA LEU A 110 -8.53 -15.19 -7.69
C LEU A 110 -9.89 -14.67 -8.15
N GLY A 111 -10.15 -14.56 -9.44
CA GLY A 111 -11.41 -14.03 -9.98
C GLY A 111 -11.64 -12.56 -9.61
N LEU A 112 -10.59 -11.74 -9.57
CA LEU A 112 -10.68 -10.35 -9.10
C LEU A 112 -11.21 -9.42 -10.18
N LYS A 113 -12.03 -8.45 -9.78
CA LYS A 113 -12.41 -7.32 -10.62
C LYS A 113 -11.35 -6.23 -10.51
N ILE A 114 -10.41 -6.15 -11.47
CA ILE A 114 -9.38 -5.12 -11.53
C ILE A 114 -9.72 -4.14 -12.64
N LEU A 115 -9.85 -2.86 -12.28
CA LEU A 115 -10.03 -1.75 -13.21
C LEU A 115 -8.64 -1.13 -13.44
N VAL A 116 -8.17 -1.19 -14.68
CA VAL A 116 -6.91 -0.55 -15.08
C VAL A 116 -7.25 0.77 -15.74
N HIS A 117 -6.68 1.86 -15.23
CA HIS A 117 -6.87 3.20 -15.77
C HIS A 117 -5.54 3.79 -16.22
N VAL A 118 -5.51 4.32 -17.43
CA VAL A 118 -4.37 5.02 -18.04
C VAL A 118 -4.84 6.42 -18.45
N ASN A 119 -4.04 7.44 -18.15
CA ASN A 119 -4.26 8.77 -18.66
C ASN A 119 -3.89 8.84 -20.16
N GLN A 120 -4.89 8.69 -21.03
CA GLN A 120 -4.68 8.65 -22.47
C GLN A 120 -4.15 9.97 -23.04
N ASP A 121 -4.53 11.11 -22.46
CA ASP A 121 -4.05 12.42 -22.89
C ASP A 121 -2.55 12.56 -22.61
N GLY A 122 -2.09 12.05 -21.45
CA GLY A 122 -0.67 11.99 -21.11
C GLY A 122 0.12 11.06 -22.05
N VAL A 123 -0.46 9.93 -22.45
CA VAL A 123 0.16 9.02 -23.44
C VAL A 123 0.29 9.70 -24.78
N GLN A 124 -0.76 10.33 -25.28
CA GLN A 124 -0.76 11.04 -26.56
C GLN A 124 0.23 12.22 -26.58
N ALA A 125 0.38 12.89 -25.43
CA ALA A 125 1.36 13.96 -25.26
C ALA A 125 2.82 13.46 -25.10
N GLY A 126 3.07 12.14 -25.13
CA GLY A 126 4.41 11.56 -25.00
C GLY A 126 5.02 11.74 -23.60
N ILE A 127 4.21 11.92 -22.57
CA ILE A 127 4.70 12.15 -21.19
C ILE A 127 5.48 10.95 -20.69
N ASN A 128 6.74 11.14 -20.36
CA ASN A 128 7.66 10.09 -19.88
C ASN A 128 8.52 10.56 -18.69
N PRO A 129 9.06 9.64 -17.86
CA PRO A 129 9.77 10.00 -16.65
C PRO A 129 11.12 10.68 -16.87
N PHE A 130 11.75 10.53 -18.03
CA PHE A 130 13.09 11.06 -18.33
C PHE A 130 13.07 12.52 -18.72
N GLU A 131 12.09 12.92 -19.53
CA GLU A 131 11.99 14.28 -20.09
C GLU A 131 11.11 15.19 -19.22
N HIS A 132 10.19 14.62 -18.44
CA HIS A 132 9.18 15.38 -17.73
C HIS A 132 9.35 15.36 -16.21
N GLY A 133 10.26 14.57 -15.64
CA GLY A 133 10.57 14.56 -14.21
C GLY A 133 9.33 14.41 -13.31
N SER A 134 9.14 15.34 -12.37
CA SER A 134 7.98 15.34 -11.46
C SER A 134 6.64 15.50 -12.17
N ARG A 135 6.61 16.26 -13.29
CA ARG A 135 5.41 16.44 -14.11
C ARG A 135 4.86 15.12 -14.65
N TYR A 136 5.72 14.15 -14.94
CA TYR A 136 5.29 12.80 -15.31
C TYR A 136 4.41 12.17 -14.21
N THR A 137 4.84 12.24 -12.96
CA THR A 137 4.07 11.71 -11.83
C THR A 137 2.73 12.46 -11.65
N ASP A 138 2.76 13.78 -11.80
CA ASP A 138 1.54 14.59 -11.65
C ASP A 138 0.50 14.22 -12.72
N ILE A 139 0.92 14.05 -13.98
CA ILE A 139 0.00 13.75 -15.09
C ILE A 139 -0.37 12.26 -15.11
N MET A 140 0.64 11.36 -15.10
CA MET A 140 0.39 9.93 -15.33
C MET A 140 -0.10 9.19 -14.09
N LYS A 141 0.02 9.78 -12.90
CA LYS A 141 -0.44 9.17 -11.66
C LYS A 141 -1.51 9.99 -10.96
N THR A 142 -1.25 11.26 -10.63
CA THR A 142 -2.20 12.08 -9.85
C THR A 142 -3.44 12.43 -10.66
N GLU A 143 -3.29 12.99 -11.87
CA GLU A 143 -4.41 13.31 -12.72
C GLU A 143 -5.12 12.05 -13.24
N ALA A 144 -4.39 11.00 -13.58
CA ALA A 144 -4.96 9.71 -13.93
C ALA A 144 -5.85 9.14 -12.81
N LEU A 145 -5.40 9.25 -11.55
CA LEU A 145 -6.20 8.85 -10.40
C LEU A 145 -7.49 9.67 -10.28
N LYS A 146 -7.41 11.00 -10.41
CA LYS A 146 -8.61 11.88 -10.38
C LYS A 146 -9.58 11.53 -11.49
N GLN A 147 -9.09 11.31 -12.71
CA GLN A 147 -9.90 10.85 -13.84
C GLN A 147 -10.62 9.53 -13.53
N ALA A 148 -9.91 8.55 -12.96
CA ALA A 148 -10.51 7.28 -12.60
C ALA A 148 -11.59 7.43 -11.52
N LEU A 149 -11.32 8.23 -10.47
CA LEU A 149 -12.29 8.46 -9.39
C LEU A 149 -13.56 9.14 -9.90
N GLN A 150 -13.41 10.15 -10.75
CA GLN A 150 -14.54 10.83 -11.36
C GLN A 150 -15.32 9.91 -12.32
N LYS A 151 -14.61 9.13 -13.14
CA LYS A 151 -15.21 8.20 -14.11
C LYS A 151 -16.06 7.12 -13.43
N TYR A 152 -15.58 6.58 -12.33
CA TYR A 152 -16.23 5.46 -11.64
C TYR A 152 -17.08 5.89 -10.45
N GLY A 153 -17.01 7.14 -10.00
CA GLY A 153 -17.82 7.69 -8.91
C GLY A 153 -17.54 7.05 -7.55
N PHE A 154 -16.30 6.67 -7.25
CA PHE A 154 -15.95 6.05 -5.96
C PHE A 154 -16.08 7.05 -4.82
N ASP A 155 -16.75 6.64 -3.74
CA ASP A 155 -16.97 7.41 -2.52
C ASP A 155 -15.98 7.06 -1.39
N ALA A 156 -15.43 5.85 -1.39
CA ALA A 156 -14.39 5.41 -0.47
C ALA A 156 -13.28 4.63 -1.19
N CYS A 157 -12.02 4.93 -0.89
CA CYS A 157 -10.89 4.29 -1.55
C CYS A 157 -9.88 3.79 -0.53
N PHE A 158 -9.74 2.49 -0.43
CA PHE A 158 -8.71 1.87 0.43
C PHE A 158 -7.32 2.06 -0.15
N GLY A 159 -6.37 2.43 0.70
CA GLY A 159 -4.96 2.58 0.35
C GLY A 159 -4.03 1.92 1.36
N GLY A 160 -2.89 1.46 0.89
CA GLY A 160 -1.86 0.80 1.69
C GLY A 160 -0.92 1.75 2.44
N GLY A 161 -1.29 3.02 2.61
CA GLY A 161 -0.46 4.00 3.30
C GLY A 161 -0.28 3.69 4.78
N ARG A 162 0.95 3.82 5.28
CA ARG A 162 1.31 3.59 6.70
C ARG A 162 1.93 4.83 7.32
N ARG A 163 1.66 5.07 8.61
CA ARG A 163 2.23 6.21 9.36
C ARG A 163 3.75 6.13 9.47
N ASP A 164 4.30 4.93 9.44
CA ASP A 164 5.72 4.62 9.49
C ASP A 164 6.48 5.04 8.20
N GLU A 165 5.77 5.17 7.09
CA GLU A 165 6.35 5.37 5.76
C GLU A 165 6.98 6.76 5.60
N GLU A 166 6.27 7.81 6.07
CA GLU A 166 6.73 9.21 5.98
C GLU A 166 5.98 10.16 6.92
N LYS A 167 6.55 11.36 7.16
CA LYS A 167 5.99 12.36 8.09
C LYS A 167 4.58 12.83 7.71
N SER A 168 4.26 12.97 6.43
CA SER A 168 2.92 13.42 6.02
C SER A 168 1.86 12.35 6.26
N ARG A 169 2.24 11.06 6.16
CA ARG A 169 1.37 9.92 6.50
C ARG A 169 1.05 9.88 7.99
N ALA A 170 1.99 10.25 8.85
CA ALA A 170 1.75 10.31 10.30
C ALA A 170 0.65 11.32 10.69
N LYS A 171 0.38 12.33 9.85
CA LYS A 171 -0.68 13.33 10.04
C LYS A 171 -2.04 12.88 9.52
N GLU A 172 -2.11 11.88 8.65
CA GLU A 172 -3.37 11.37 8.11
C GLU A 172 -4.11 10.51 9.13
N ARG A 173 -5.43 10.61 9.11
CA ARG A 173 -6.32 9.72 9.84
C ARG A 173 -6.54 8.42 9.05
N ILE A 174 -7.11 7.41 9.70
CA ILE A 174 -7.53 6.18 9.04
C ILE A 174 -8.60 6.49 8.01
N PHE A 175 -9.61 7.32 8.38
CA PHE A 175 -10.57 7.92 7.45
C PHE A 175 -10.10 9.32 7.07
N SER A 176 -9.41 9.45 5.96
CA SER A 176 -8.81 10.70 5.50
C SER A 176 -9.68 11.34 4.44
N PHE A 177 -10.38 12.43 4.81
CA PHE A 177 -11.36 13.10 3.97
C PHE A 177 -10.72 13.87 2.82
N ARG A 178 -11.39 13.85 1.67
CA ARG A 178 -11.04 14.62 0.48
C ARG A 178 -12.23 15.49 0.06
N ASP A 179 -11.94 16.74 -0.27
CA ASP A 179 -12.96 17.65 -0.84
C ASP A 179 -13.36 17.25 -2.28
N ALA A 180 -14.31 17.97 -2.84
CA ALA A 180 -14.78 17.74 -4.22
C ALA A 180 -13.69 17.92 -5.29
N GLN A 181 -12.56 18.55 -4.96
CA GLN A 181 -11.38 18.65 -5.82
C GLN A 181 -10.32 17.59 -5.49
N GLN A 182 -10.65 16.58 -4.68
CA GLN A 182 -9.77 15.50 -4.23
C GLN A 182 -8.62 15.95 -3.30
N ARG A 183 -8.70 17.16 -2.73
CA ARG A 183 -7.64 17.73 -1.88
C ARG A 183 -7.80 17.31 -0.43
N TRP A 184 -6.68 17.06 0.22
CA TRP A 184 -6.61 16.80 1.66
C TRP A 184 -6.38 18.08 2.45
N ASP A 185 -7.24 18.31 3.46
CA ASP A 185 -7.04 19.38 4.44
C ASP A 185 -6.81 18.77 5.84
N PRO A 186 -5.57 18.86 6.39
CA PRO A 186 -5.26 18.29 7.69
C PRO A 186 -6.01 18.94 8.85
N LYS A 187 -6.56 20.13 8.66
CA LYS A 187 -7.32 20.86 9.71
C LYS A 187 -8.77 20.39 9.81
N ASN A 188 -9.32 19.83 8.73
CA ASN A 188 -10.73 19.41 8.64
C ASN A 188 -10.88 17.89 8.68
N GLN A 189 -10.04 17.21 9.47
CA GLN A 189 -10.15 15.77 9.70
C GLN A 189 -10.92 15.49 11.00
N ARG A 190 -11.69 14.39 11.00
CA ARG A 190 -12.48 13.99 12.16
C ARG A 190 -11.65 13.23 13.19
N PRO A 191 -11.92 13.37 14.50
CA PRO A 191 -11.28 12.54 15.50
C PRO A 191 -11.73 11.07 15.39
N GLU A 192 -10.83 10.16 15.71
CA GLU A 192 -11.04 8.69 15.64
C GLU A 192 -10.83 8.08 17.03
N LEU A 193 -11.55 8.62 18.04
CA LEU A 193 -11.46 8.13 19.39
C LEU A 193 -12.11 6.74 19.49
N TRP A 194 -11.47 5.83 20.22
CA TRP A 194 -11.94 4.46 20.46
C TRP A 194 -12.22 3.64 19.19
N SER A 195 -11.50 3.92 18.10
CA SER A 195 -11.71 3.28 16.80
C SER A 195 -13.13 3.42 16.25
N ILE A 196 -13.80 4.52 16.57
CA ILE A 196 -15.10 4.88 16.01
C ILE A 196 -14.86 5.74 14.78
N TYR A 197 -15.36 5.28 13.64
CA TYR A 197 -15.18 5.94 12.34
C TYR A 197 -16.49 6.55 11.87
N ASN A 198 -16.46 7.84 11.54
CA ASN A 198 -17.60 8.54 10.98
C ASN A 198 -17.34 8.79 9.47
N GLY A 199 -17.98 8.00 8.63
CA GLY A 199 -17.84 8.04 7.16
C GLY A 199 -18.76 9.04 6.46
N ARG A 200 -19.53 9.88 7.18
CA ARG A 200 -20.45 10.84 6.53
C ARG A 200 -19.69 11.81 5.64
N ILE A 201 -20.03 11.84 4.35
CA ILE A 201 -19.47 12.75 3.34
C ILE A 201 -20.58 13.60 2.73
N ASN A 202 -20.21 14.76 2.17
CA ASN A 202 -21.10 15.59 1.36
C ASN A 202 -21.02 15.16 -0.12
N PRO A 203 -22.00 15.54 -0.96
CA PRO A 203 -21.93 15.28 -2.39
C PRO A 203 -20.63 15.79 -3.01
N GLY A 204 -19.95 14.94 -3.75
CA GLY A 204 -18.66 15.23 -4.41
C GLY A 204 -17.42 15.01 -3.54
N GLU A 205 -17.56 14.85 -2.22
CA GLU A 205 -16.47 14.43 -1.34
C GLU A 205 -16.26 12.92 -1.41
N ASN A 206 -15.08 12.46 -0.99
CA ASN A 206 -14.78 11.05 -0.78
C ASN A 206 -13.77 10.87 0.35
N ILE A 207 -13.52 9.62 0.73
CA ILE A 207 -12.50 9.32 1.72
C ILE A 207 -11.39 8.42 1.16
N ARG A 208 -10.19 8.61 1.69
CA ARG A 208 -9.12 7.61 1.62
C ARG A 208 -9.09 6.87 2.94
N VAL A 209 -9.07 5.55 2.87
CA VAL A 209 -9.09 4.71 4.06
C VAL A 209 -7.78 3.92 4.13
N PHE A 210 -7.14 3.95 5.29
CA PHE A 210 -5.82 3.32 5.49
C PHE A 210 -5.88 2.22 6.57
N PRO A 211 -6.39 1.02 6.25
CA PRO A 211 -6.57 -0.06 7.23
C PRO A 211 -5.28 -0.54 7.89
N ILE A 212 -4.14 -0.40 7.19
CA ILE A 212 -2.82 -0.78 7.71
C ILE A 212 -2.00 0.43 8.19
N SER A 213 -2.65 1.56 8.49
CA SER A 213 -1.99 2.80 8.90
C SER A 213 -1.05 2.63 10.09
N ASN A 214 -1.39 1.76 11.03
CA ASN A 214 -0.64 1.52 12.26
C ASN A 214 0.46 0.44 12.11
N TRP A 215 0.59 -0.18 10.94
CA TRP A 215 1.59 -1.19 10.67
C TRP A 215 2.95 -0.56 10.34
N THR A 216 4.03 -1.16 10.84
CA THR A 216 5.39 -0.86 10.37
C THR A 216 5.71 -1.64 9.10
N GLU A 217 6.76 -1.25 8.38
CA GLU A 217 7.24 -2.03 7.24
C GLU A 217 7.60 -3.47 7.65
N LEU A 218 8.20 -3.62 8.83
CA LEU A 218 8.56 -4.93 9.36
C LEU A 218 7.34 -5.78 9.72
N ASP A 219 6.23 -5.17 10.17
CA ASP A 219 4.96 -5.88 10.39
C ASP A 219 4.39 -6.42 9.08
N VAL A 220 4.44 -5.63 8.01
CA VAL A 220 4.04 -6.05 6.66
C VAL A 220 4.84 -7.28 6.22
N TRP A 221 6.17 -7.27 6.36
CA TRP A 221 7.02 -8.39 5.99
C TRP A 221 6.80 -9.64 6.85
N HIS A 222 6.63 -9.47 8.17
CA HIS A 222 6.30 -10.58 9.06
C HIS A 222 4.92 -11.16 8.74
N TYR A 223 3.95 -10.34 8.38
CA TYR A 223 2.62 -10.80 8.01
C TYR A 223 2.63 -11.55 6.68
N ILE A 224 3.38 -11.06 5.68
CA ILE A 224 3.60 -11.77 4.41
C ILE A 224 4.20 -13.14 4.66
N LEU A 225 5.22 -13.21 5.53
CA LEU A 225 5.86 -14.48 5.90
C LEU A 225 4.91 -15.40 6.66
N MET A 226 4.14 -14.88 7.62
CA MET A 226 3.20 -15.65 8.44
C MET A 226 2.05 -16.25 7.62
N GLU A 227 1.48 -15.47 6.72
CA GLU A 227 0.32 -15.85 5.90
C GLU A 227 0.74 -16.45 4.54
N GLN A 228 2.04 -16.54 4.25
CA GLN A 228 2.58 -17.03 2.97
C GLN A 228 1.95 -16.32 1.76
N ILE A 229 1.89 -14.98 1.84
CA ILE A 229 1.28 -14.17 0.81
C ILE A 229 2.18 -14.13 -0.43
N ASP A 230 1.63 -14.46 -1.59
CA ASP A 230 2.33 -14.28 -2.86
C ASP A 230 2.54 -12.80 -3.15
N ILE A 231 3.77 -12.43 -3.44
CA ILE A 231 4.18 -11.08 -3.80
C ILE A 231 4.96 -11.10 -5.12
N VAL A 232 5.01 -9.95 -5.79
CA VAL A 232 5.72 -9.84 -7.06
C VAL A 232 7.21 -10.19 -6.92
N PRO A 233 7.82 -10.95 -7.87
CA PRO A 233 9.20 -11.44 -7.77
C PRO A 233 10.28 -10.36 -7.61
N LEU A 234 9.96 -9.11 -7.94
CA LEU A 234 10.88 -7.97 -7.80
C LEU A 234 11.38 -7.74 -6.35
N TYR A 235 10.64 -8.21 -5.36
CA TYR A 235 11.06 -8.13 -3.96
C TYR A 235 12.16 -9.12 -3.58
N PHE A 236 12.37 -10.15 -4.37
CA PHE A 236 13.41 -11.18 -4.16
C PHE A 236 14.67 -10.84 -4.93
N ALA A 237 15.84 -11.12 -4.34
CA ALA A 237 17.11 -10.88 -5.00
C ALA A 237 17.29 -11.79 -6.21
N GLN A 238 17.52 -11.18 -7.37
CA GLN A 238 17.76 -11.84 -8.64
C GLN A 238 18.83 -11.10 -9.42
N ILE A 239 19.48 -11.79 -10.36
CA ILE A 239 20.41 -11.16 -11.29
C ILE A 239 19.60 -10.40 -12.33
N ARG A 240 19.78 -9.06 -12.36
CA ARG A 240 19.07 -8.16 -13.28
C ARG A 240 20.04 -7.22 -13.97
N PRO A 241 19.78 -6.84 -15.25
CA PRO A 241 20.54 -5.77 -15.91
C PRO A 241 20.21 -4.44 -15.22
N VAL A 242 21.23 -3.78 -14.70
CA VAL A 242 21.10 -2.49 -14.01
C VAL A 242 22.12 -1.49 -14.49
N VAL A 243 21.82 -0.22 -14.32
CA VAL A 243 22.69 0.92 -14.65
C VAL A 243 22.61 1.98 -13.56
N GLU A 244 23.71 2.67 -13.31
CA GLU A 244 23.72 3.84 -12.43
C GLU A 244 23.11 5.05 -13.17
N TYR A 245 22.07 5.63 -12.58
CA TYR A 245 21.33 6.77 -13.09
C TYR A 245 20.96 7.71 -11.95
N GLN A 246 21.41 8.97 -12.02
CA GLN A 246 21.14 10.00 -11.00
C GLN A 246 21.42 9.55 -9.54
N GLY A 247 22.49 8.80 -9.33
CA GLY A 247 22.87 8.31 -7.99
C GLY A 247 22.10 7.10 -7.49
N ALA A 248 21.21 6.53 -8.30
CA ALA A 248 20.49 5.29 -7.99
C ALA A 248 20.83 4.19 -9.00
N LEU A 249 20.66 2.95 -8.57
CA LEU A 249 20.80 1.78 -9.42
C LEU A 249 19.44 1.42 -10.01
N ILE A 250 19.20 1.72 -11.28
CA ILE A 250 17.93 1.42 -11.94
C ILE A 250 18.02 0.17 -12.80
N CYS A 251 16.91 -0.59 -12.86
CA CYS A 251 16.83 -1.78 -13.71
C CYS A 251 16.54 -1.38 -15.16
N VAL A 252 17.20 -2.06 -16.10
CA VAL A 252 16.89 -1.96 -17.53
C VAL A 252 15.82 -3.03 -17.83
N ASP A 253 14.55 -2.69 -17.57
CA ASP A 253 13.43 -3.62 -17.71
C ASP A 253 12.95 -3.79 -19.15
N ASP A 254 13.02 -2.71 -19.93
CA ASP A 254 12.71 -2.74 -21.35
C ASP A 254 13.59 -1.79 -22.18
N GLU A 255 13.52 -1.92 -23.50
CA GLU A 255 14.37 -1.18 -24.44
C GLU A 255 14.04 0.32 -24.52
N ARG A 256 12.88 0.75 -24.07
CA ARG A 256 12.45 2.16 -24.09
C ARG A 256 13.36 3.07 -23.26
N ILE A 257 14.09 2.52 -22.29
CA ILE A 257 15.04 3.29 -21.49
C ILE A 257 16.30 3.65 -22.29
N LEU A 258 16.71 2.82 -23.26
CA LEU A 258 18.01 2.97 -23.94
C LEU A 258 18.22 4.31 -24.63
N PRO A 259 17.24 4.92 -25.33
CA PRO A 259 17.39 6.25 -25.93
C PRO A 259 17.68 7.35 -24.89
N HIS A 260 17.22 7.19 -23.66
CA HIS A 260 17.37 8.17 -22.58
C HIS A 260 18.68 8.03 -21.78
N LEU A 261 19.47 7.00 -22.07
CA LEU A 261 20.78 6.78 -21.47
C LEU A 261 21.91 7.35 -22.36
N THR A 262 22.92 7.95 -21.73
CA THR A 262 24.17 8.35 -22.42
C THR A 262 24.94 7.12 -22.92
N ALA A 263 25.88 7.31 -23.83
CA ALA A 263 26.74 6.23 -24.31
C ALA A 263 27.50 5.53 -23.17
N THR A 264 28.02 6.31 -22.22
CA THR A 264 28.69 5.79 -21.02
C THR A 264 27.76 4.96 -20.15
N GLN A 265 26.54 5.43 -19.92
CA GLN A 265 25.53 4.67 -19.15
C GLN A 265 25.14 3.37 -19.85
N ARG A 266 24.93 3.40 -21.17
CA ARG A 266 24.64 2.17 -21.94
C ARG A 266 25.78 1.15 -21.86
N SER A 267 27.03 1.57 -21.96
CA SER A 267 28.17 0.67 -21.78
C SER A 267 28.36 0.20 -20.33
N GLY A 268 27.80 0.93 -19.37
CA GLY A 268 27.80 0.59 -17.94
C GLY A 268 26.67 -0.37 -17.51
N ILE A 269 25.78 -0.78 -18.41
CA ILE A 269 24.74 -1.76 -18.10
C ILE A 269 25.40 -3.10 -17.78
N GLN A 270 25.15 -3.64 -16.59
CA GLN A 270 25.72 -4.91 -16.17
C GLN A 270 24.75 -5.72 -15.31
N PRO A 271 24.82 -7.05 -15.35
CA PRO A 271 24.04 -7.90 -14.48
C PRO A 271 24.55 -7.77 -13.03
N ARG A 272 23.66 -7.46 -12.10
CA ARG A 272 23.95 -7.45 -10.66
C ARG A 272 22.83 -8.19 -9.90
N GLN A 273 23.18 -8.82 -8.79
CA GLN A 273 22.19 -9.42 -7.89
C GLN A 273 21.55 -8.33 -7.04
N VAL A 274 20.30 -8.03 -7.33
CA VAL A 274 19.55 -6.92 -6.73
C VAL A 274 18.12 -7.31 -6.44
N ARG A 275 17.50 -6.60 -5.50
CA ARG A 275 16.05 -6.60 -5.25
C ARG A 275 15.52 -5.19 -5.12
N PHE A 276 14.21 -5.09 -5.03
CA PHE A 276 13.55 -3.81 -4.73
C PHE A 276 12.95 -3.85 -3.32
N ARG A 277 12.99 -2.74 -2.61
CA ARG A 277 12.35 -2.58 -1.29
C ARG A 277 10.97 -1.93 -1.41
N THR A 278 10.83 -1.03 -2.38
CA THR A 278 9.56 -0.42 -2.78
C THR A 278 9.42 -0.49 -4.29
N LEU A 279 8.19 -0.47 -4.79
CA LEU A 279 7.91 -0.53 -6.21
C LEU A 279 7.15 0.71 -6.68
N GLY A 280 7.39 1.10 -7.90
CA GLY A 280 6.77 2.20 -8.61
C GLY A 280 7.13 2.11 -10.09
N CYS A 281 7.16 3.25 -10.81
CA CYS A 281 7.67 3.28 -12.18
C CYS A 281 9.13 2.84 -12.21
N TYR A 282 9.49 1.91 -13.11
CA TYR A 282 10.82 1.30 -13.06
C TYR A 282 11.99 2.28 -13.24
N PRO A 283 11.88 3.35 -14.04
CA PRO A 283 12.99 4.30 -14.16
C PRO A 283 13.16 5.20 -12.92
N LEU A 284 12.15 5.25 -12.04
CA LEU A 284 12.15 6.08 -10.83
C LEU A 284 12.32 5.25 -9.55
N THR A 285 12.52 3.94 -9.70
CA THR A 285 12.65 3.00 -8.59
C THR A 285 14.04 2.41 -8.53
N GLY A 286 14.80 2.80 -7.51
CA GLY A 286 16.14 2.26 -7.29
C GLY A 286 16.14 0.83 -6.80
N ALA A 287 16.94 -0.02 -7.42
CA ALA A 287 17.28 -1.33 -6.92
C ALA A 287 18.35 -1.23 -5.83
N MET A 288 18.40 -2.22 -4.96
CA MET A 288 19.44 -2.36 -3.95
C MET A 288 20.20 -3.69 -4.12
N PRO A 289 21.53 -3.71 -3.97
CA PRO A 289 22.29 -4.95 -3.90
C PRO A 289 21.77 -5.78 -2.71
N SER A 290 21.47 -7.04 -2.96
CA SER A 290 20.97 -7.95 -1.92
C SER A 290 21.15 -9.39 -2.35
N ARG A 291 21.22 -10.30 -1.36
CA ARG A 291 21.19 -11.75 -1.54
C ARG A 291 19.91 -12.39 -1.01
N ALA A 292 18.99 -11.59 -0.48
CA ALA A 292 17.73 -12.08 0.08
C ALA A 292 16.76 -12.51 -1.04
N ASP A 293 16.78 -13.77 -1.38
CA ASP A 293 15.98 -14.43 -2.40
C ASP A 293 14.77 -15.22 -1.83
N THR A 294 14.59 -15.16 -0.51
CA THR A 294 13.50 -15.81 0.24
C THR A 294 12.86 -14.85 1.22
N LEU A 295 11.59 -15.10 1.61
CA LEU A 295 10.90 -14.29 2.63
C LEU A 295 11.65 -14.22 3.95
N PRO A 296 12.16 -15.33 4.54
CA PRO A 296 12.99 -15.24 5.76
C PRO A 296 14.25 -14.39 5.56
N GLY A 297 14.90 -14.48 4.40
CA GLY A 297 16.06 -13.66 4.07
C GLY A 297 15.73 -12.17 4.02
N ILE A 298 14.61 -11.79 3.42
CA ILE A 298 14.13 -10.41 3.39
C ILE A 298 13.84 -9.91 4.81
N VAL A 299 13.14 -10.69 5.62
CA VAL A 299 12.83 -10.32 7.02
C VAL A 299 14.11 -10.11 7.82
N ALA A 300 15.09 -10.99 7.71
CA ALA A 300 16.39 -10.86 8.40
C ALA A 300 17.14 -9.59 7.96
N GLU A 301 17.16 -9.29 6.66
CA GLU A 301 17.76 -8.07 6.11
C GLU A 301 17.03 -6.81 6.62
N MET A 302 15.69 -6.84 6.67
CA MET A 302 14.89 -5.72 7.17
C MET A 302 15.10 -5.45 8.66
N GLN A 303 15.27 -6.48 9.48
CA GLN A 303 15.57 -6.34 10.92
C GLN A 303 16.92 -5.66 11.18
N SER A 304 17.89 -5.85 10.30
CA SER A 304 19.21 -5.21 10.39
C SER A 304 19.28 -3.82 9.74
N SER A 305 18.25 -3.42 8.98
CA SER A 305 18.23 -2.16 8.25
C SER A 305 17.82 -0.99 9.15
N THR A 306 18.64 0.07 9.17
CA THR A 306 18.34 1.35 9.85
C THR A 306 17.84 2.42 8.90
N SER A 307 17.81 2.16 7.59
CA SER A 307 17.43 3.13 6.55
C SER A 307 15.92 3.12 6.27
N SER A 308 15.37 4.26 5.86
CA SER A 308 13.98 4.37 5.39
C SER A 308 13.74 3.55 4.12
N GLU A 309 12.55 2.96 3.98
CA GLU A 309 12.15 2.22 2.77
C GLU A 309 12.14 3.08 1.50
N ARG A 310 11.96 4.40 1.65
CA ARG A 310 11.87 5.34 0.53
C ARG A 310 13.22 5.90 0.08
N GLN A 311 14.32 5.55 0.74
CA GLN A 311 15.65 6.12 0.45
C GLN A 311 16.11 5.95 -1.00
N ASN A 312 15.66 4.88 -1.67
CA ASN A 312 16.07 4.56 -3.05
C ASN A 312 15.08 5.04 -4.13
N ARG A 313 14.10 5.89 -3.75
CA ARG A 313 13.14 6.46 -4.70
C ARG A 313 13.64 7.80 -5.22
N LEU A 314 13.95 7.89 -6.50
CA LEU A 314 14.42 9.14 -7.15
C LEU A 314 13.40 10.28 -7.01
N ILE A 315 12.11 9.96 -7.02
CA ILE A 315 11.05 10.96 -6.90
C ILE A 315 10.97 11.65 -5.54
N ASP A 316 11.53 11.03 -4.48
CA ASP A 316 11.48 11.57 -3.12
C ASP A 316 12.68 12.48 -2.80
N HIS A 317 13.65 12.60 -3.71
CA HIS A 317 14.77 13.54 -3.61
C HIS A 317 14.36 15.00 -3.88
N ASP A 318 13.15 15.23 -4.40
CA ASP A 318 12.58 16.57 -4.55
C ASP A 318 12.16 17.10 -3.18
N GLN A 319 12.56 18.32 -2.87
CA GLN A 319 12.32 19.21 -1.72
C GLN A 319 11.57 18.66 -0.48
N ALA A 320 12.05 19.00 0.72
CA ALA A 320 11.40 18.69 1.99
C ALA A 320 9.94 19.20 2.02
N GLY A 321 8.98 18.28 2.26
CA GLY A 321 7.54 18.60 2.28
C GLY A 321 6.81 18.39 0.96
N SER A 322 7.48 17.92 -0.11
CA SER A 322 6.89 17.68 -1.43
C SER A 322 5.65 16.78 -1.38
N MET A 323 5.66 15.76 -0.55
CA MET A 323 4.53 14.81 -0.42
C MET A 323 3.28 15.45 0.23
N GLU A 324 3.45 16.32 1.23
CA GLU A 324 2.32 17.04 1.82
C GLU A 324 1.68 18.00 0.80
N LYS A 325 2.51 18.69 0.00
CA LYS A 325 2.04 19.52 -1.10
C LYS A 325 1.28 18.70 -2.14
N LYS A 326 1.83 17.56 -2.59
CA LYS A 326 1.19 16.66 -3.55
C LYS A 326 -0.16 16.12 -3.05
N LYS A 327 -0.29 15.81 -1.77
CA LYS A 327 -1.59 15.39 -1.18
C LYS A 327 -2.63 16.52 -1.20
N ARG A 328 -2.21 17.77 -0.96
CA ARG A 328 -3.09 18.94 -1.09
C ARG A 328 -3.52 19.16 -2.54
N GLU A 329 -2.76 18.71 -3.51
CA GLU A 329 -3.06 18.74 -4.94
C GLU A 329 -3.88 17.53 -5.41
N GLY A 330 -4.18 16.58 -4.51
CA GLY A 330 -4.98 15.39 -4.80
C GLY A 330 -4.18 14.11 -5.03
N TYR A 331 -2.88 14.12 -4.75
CA TYR A 331 -2.08 12.90 -4.77
C TYR A 331 -2.54 11.93 -3.66
N PHE A 332 -2.41 10.66 -3.97
CA PHE A 332 -2.71 9.53 -3.08
C PHE A 332 -1.71 9.40 -1.93
#